data_5e8e86c7eb76dfca247f55828e1049f3
#
_entry.id   5e8e86c7eb76dfca247f55828e1049f3
#
_cell.length_a   1.000
_cell.length_b   1.000
_cell.length_c   1.000
_cell.angle_alpha   90.00
_cell.angle_beta   90.00
_cell.angle_gamma   90.00
#
_symmetry.space_group_name_H-M   'P 1'
#
loop_
_entity.id
_entity.type
_entity.pdbx_description
1 polymer ?
#
loop_
_entity_poly.entity_id
_entity_poly.type
_entity_poly.pdbx_seq_one_letter_code
_entity_poly.pdbx_strand_id
1 'polypeptide(L)'
;MIALVALWVLWLVHPAQAMVYIDPSCAVHGDGAVGEPCANVPGGAGPRNTWAGMPWVSGETYAQRANSVYVGMVDVTTSGASKADRITLTTYGDGARAIIRGTGQQFGIYLRGAVAHVTLASMEVYGVDSGVGNRFLVRLGNGAGEEATDIHLIDLVLHSPVDPGGASEANAIWGYCADCTFDRLSIYDIPSDGLWLANVGQFTLRDSRCERVATSGRNTGDCVQLGGTATGLTVQRNILDHSSTEAKNAFIDLTMGGSGGVVEDNDFLMSTAGDQSTTSKALSLAVNNLTIRRNRVIGGDWNFAYSGSGDISGNEFRGARSRGWQIVGTGQSVHAYRNRFIGGGVGIGVNASGPDGTVRLTDNTLSGYTVGVQRSDAVQVQSQGNRFWSNGQHAVGVMLDGSTRYAP
;
A
#
# COMPACT_ATOMS: atom_id res chain seq x y z
N MET A 1 6.32 -62.02 17.74
CA MET A 1 5.51 -61.57 16.58
C MET A 1 5.62 -60.02 16.51
N ILE A 2 6.54 -59.48 15.72
CA ILE A 2 6.78 -58.05 15.57
C ILE A 2 6.07 -57.63 14.27
N ALA A 3 5.02 -56.85 14.39
CA ALA A 3 4.31 -56.33 13.24
C ALA A 3 5.08 -55.09 12.68
N LEU A 4 5.64 -55.24 11.49
CA LEU A 4 6.19 -54.12 10.72
C LEU A 4 5.02 -53.30 10.16
N VAL A 5 4.84 -52.09 10.65
CA VAL A 5 3.96 -51.08 10.05
C VAL A 5 4.75 -50.39 8.93
N ALA A 6 4.44 -50.75 7.68
CA ALA A 6 4.98 -50.03 6.52
C ALA A 6 4.29 -48.68 6.36
N LEU A 7 5.01 -47.62 6.69
CA LEU A 7 4.56 -46.24 6.47
C LEU A 7 4.71 -45.92 4.96
N TRP A 8 3.63 -45.96 4.21
CA TRP A 8 3.57 -45.43 2.85
C TRP A 8 3.57 -43.91 2.90
N VAL A 9 4.72 -43.28 2.67
CA VAL A 9 4.81 -41.87 2.40
C VAL A 9 4.30 -41.66 0.98
N LEU A 10 3.03 -41.29 0.84
CA LEU A 10 2.50 -40.76 -0.42
C LEU A 10 3.20 -39.42 -0.67
N TRP A 11 4.20 -39.43 -1.52
CA TRP A 11 4.64 -38.22 -2.17
C TRP A 11 3.49 -37.73 -3.07
N LEU A 12 2.76 -36.72 -2.62
CA LEU A 12 1.87 -35.98 -3.50
C LEU A 12 2.76 -35.29 -4.53
N VAL A 13 2.97 -35.94 -5.66
CA VAL A 13 3.53 -35.29 -6.84
C VAL A 13 2.48 -34.29 -7.28
N HIS A 14 2.64 -33.04 -6.90
CA HIS A 14 1.87 -31.97 -7.52
C HIS A 14 2.21 -32.00 -9.01
N PRO A 15 1.23 -32.10 -9.91
CA PRO A 15 1.52 -31.98 -11.33
C PRO A 15 2.24 -30.66 -11.54
N ALA A 16 3.30 -30.67 -12.34
CA ALA A 16 3.98 -29.45 -12.72
C ALA A 16 2.92 -28.47 -13.26
N GLN A 17 2.86 -27.27 -12.69
CA GLN A 17 1.93 -26.24 -13.17
C GLN A 17 2.16 -26.07 -14.66
N ALA A 18 1.12 -26.21 -15.46
CA ALA A 18 1.22 -25.97 -16.89
C ALA A 18 1.54 -24.49 -17.13
N MET A 19 2.44 -24.23 -18.04
CA MET A 19 2.81 -22.86 -18.41
C MET A 19 2.26 -22.56 -19.80
N VAL A 20 1.54 -21.45 -19.91
CA VAL A 20 1.07 -20.89 -21.18
C VAL A 20 1.99 -19.72 -21.53
N TYR A 21 2.67 -19.85 -22.66
CA TYR A 21 3.64 -18.86 -23.13
C TYR A 21 2.97 -17.81 -24.01
N ILE A 22 3.33 -16.55 -23.82
CA ILE A 22 2.84 -15.39 -24.58
C ILE A 22 4.03 -14.60 -25.10
N ASP A 23 4.08 -14.37 -26.42
CA ASP A 23 5.03 -13.47 -27.05
C ASP A 23 4.31 -12.57 -28.06
N PRO A 24 3.98 -11.32 -27.68
CA PRO A 24 3.30 -10.36 -28.56
C PRO A 24 4.11 -9.98 -29.82
N SER A 25 5.40 -10.28 -29.86
CA SER A 25 6.24 -10.03 -31.06
C SER A 25 6.06 -11.09 -32.16
N CYS A 26 5.43 -12.23 -31.87
CA CYS A 26 5.16 -13.26 -32.85
C CYS A 26 4.06 -12.84 -33.82
N ALA A 27 4.32 -12.98 -35.12
CA ALA A 27 3.35 -12.64 -36.16
C ALA A 27 2.14 -13.60 -36.18
N VAL A 28 2.36 -14.86 -35.78
CA VAL A 28 1.36 -15.93 -35.80
C VAL A 28 0.99 -16.35 -34.39
N HIS A 29 -0.31 -16.50 -34.15
CA HIS A 29 -0.83 -16.95 -32.87
C HIS A 29 -0.62 -18.46 -32.70
N GLY A 30 0.19 -18.85 -31.70
CA GLY A 30 0.45 -20.23 -31.33
C GLY A 30 -0.56 -20.80 -30.32
N ASP A 31 -0.38 -22.06 -29.95
CA ASP A 31 -1.18 -22.75 -28.94
C ASP A 31 -0.77 -22.37 -27.48
N GLY A 32 0.40 -21.78 -27.31
CA GLY A 32 0.95 -21.40 -26.01
C GLY A 32 1.70 -22.52 -25.29
N ALA A 33 1.83 -23.69 -25.88
CA ALA A 33 2.45 -24.85 -25.23
C ALA A 33 3.97 -24.74 -25.09
N VAL A 34 4.62 -23.95 -25.93
CA VAL A 34 6.08 -23.70 -25.88
C VAL A 34 6.39 -22.22 -26.03
N GLY A 35 7.49 -21.78 -25.42
CA GLY A 35 7.91 -20.37 -25.43
C GLY A 35 8.64 -19.95 -26.69
N GLU A 36 9.25 -20.87 -27.40
CA GLU A 36 10.01 -20.62 -28.65
C GLU A 36 10.09 -21.91 -29.48
N PRO A 37 10.20 -21.79 -30.81
CA PRO A 37 10.05 -20.58 -31.62
C PRO A 37 8.60 -20.11 -31.77
N CYS A 38 8.40 -18.94 -32.40
CA CYS A 38 7.05 -18.53 -32.81
C CYS A 38 6.40 -19.58 -33.73
N ALA A 39 5.08 -19.77 -33.59
CA ALA A 39 4.33 -20.69 -34.44
C ALA A 39 4.41 -20.30 -35.90
N ASN A 40 4.48 -21.31 -36.81
CA ASN A 40 4.49 -21.10 -38.25
C ASN A 40 3.08 -21.07 -38.86
N VAL A 41 2.09 -21.61 -38.13
CA VAL A 41 0.68 -21.66 -38.52
C VAL A 41 -0.19 -21.34 -37.33
N PRO A 42 -1.39 -20.73 -37.52
CA PRO A 42 -2.31 -20.43 -36.42
C PRO A 42 -2.64 -21.70 -35.63
N GLY A 43 -2.52 -21.64 -34.30
CA GLY A 43 -2.75 -22.75 -33.38
C GLY A 43 -1.68 -23.84 -33.38
N GLY A 44 -0.57 -23.66 -34.12
CA GLY A 44 0.59 -24.54 -34.07
C GLY A 44 1.44 -24.36 -32.81
N ALA A 45 2.42 -25.23 -32.59
CA ALA A 45 3.31 -25.14 -31.46
C ALA A 45 4.07 -23.81 -31.46
N GLY A 46 3.96 -23.04 -30.38
CA GLY A 46 4.56 -21.72 -30.21
C GLY A 46 3.80 -20.85 -29.22
N PRO A 47 4.36 -19.70 -28.80
CA PRO A 47 3.67 -18.82 -27.87
C PRO A 47 2.43 -18.19 -28.52
N ARG A 48 1.45 -17.85 -27.68
CA ARG A 48 0.35 -16.97 -28.08
C ARG A 48 0.91 -15.56 -28.33
N ASN A 49 0.35 -14.86 -29.30
CA ASN A 49 0.76 -13.47 -29.56
C ASN A 49 -0.12 -12.42 -28.89
N THR A 50 -1.07 -12.83 -28.06
CA THR A 50 -2.01 -11.93 -27.39
C THR A 50 -2.50 -12.49 -26.06
N TRP A 51 -2.86 -11.59 -25.16
CA TRP A 51 -3.60 -11.88 -23.95
C TRP A 51 -5.14 -11.91 -24.19
N ALA A 52 -5.61 -11.43 -25.30
CA ALA A 52 -7.04 -11.39 -25.60
C ALA A 52 -7.63 -12.81 -25.75
N GLY A 53 -8.77 -13.05 -25.13
CA GLY A 53 -9.44 -14.34 -25.22
C GLY A 53 -8.70 -15.49 -24.50
N MET A 54 -7.90 -15.17 -23.48
CA MET A 54 -7.15 -16.18 -22.71
C MET A 54 -8.13 -17.12 -21.99
N PRO A 55 -8.02 -18.44 -22.18
CA PRO A 55 -8.77 -19.41 -21.40
C PRO A 55 -8.07 -19.59 -20.03
N TRP A 56 -8.51 -18.79 -19.05
CA TRP A 56 -7.94 -18.87 -17.72
C TRP A 56 -8.24 -20.20 -17.04
N VAL A 57 -7.23 -20.93 -16.62
CA VAL A 57 -7.33 -22.22 -15.95
C VAL A 57 -6.66 -22.12 -14.59
N SER A 58 -7.32 -22.64 -13.56
CA SER A 58 -6.78 -22.67 -12.20
C SER A 58 -5.48 -23.48 -12.14
N GLY A 59 -4.52 -22.98 -11.40
CA GLY A 59 -3.20 -23.59 -11.22
C GLY A 59 -2.23 -23.37 -12.38
N GLU A 60 -2.64 -22.69 -13.46
CA GLU A 60 -1.75 -22.41 -14.59
C GLU A 60 -0.96 -21.11 -14.41
N THR A 61 0.23 -21.09 -15.01
CA THR A 61 1.09 -19.92 -15.15
C THR A 61 1.03 -19.40 -16.58
N TYR A 62 0.69 -18.15 -16.73
CA TYR A 62 0.66 -17.42 -18.00
C TYR A 62 1.85 -16.47 -18.03
N ALA A 63 2.81 -16.73 -18.90
CA ALA A 63 4.08 -16.03 -18.91
C ALA A 63 4.30 -15.28 -20.21
N GLN A 64 4.48 -13.97 -20.13
CA GLN A 64 4.84 -13.15 -21.29
C GLN A 64 6.36 -13.06 -21.43
N ARG A 65 6.86 -13.07 -22.65
CA ARG A 65 8.28 -12.99 -22.94
C ARG A 65 8.91 -11.71 -22.39
N ALA A 66 10.06 -11.83 -21.77
CA ALA A 66 10.90 -10.71 -21.34
C ALA A 66 11.21 -9.77 -22.51
N ASN A 67 11.34 -8.48 -22.25
CA ASN A 67 11.53 -7.42 -23.24
C ASN A 67 10.40 -7.28 -24.30
N SER A 68 9.30 -7.99 -24.19
CA SER A 68 8.16 -7.86 -25.10
C SER A 68 7.11 -6.89 -24.57
N VAL A 69 6.37 -6.25 -25.49
CA VAL A 69 5.30 -5.30 -25.17
C VAL A 69 3.99 -5.80 -25.73
N TYR A 70 3.02 -6.06 -24.86
CA TYR A 70 1.64 -6.23 -25.25
C TYR A 70 0.90 -4.90 -25.18
N VAL A 71 0.22 -4.53 -26.26
CA VAL A 71 -0.62 -3.33 -26.33
C VAL A 71 -2.08 -3.73 -26.19
N GLY A 72 -2.70 -3.35 -25.07
CA GLY A 72 -4.07 -3.73 -24.79
C GLY A 72 -4.32 -3.94 -23.30
N MET A 73 -5.47 -4.48 -22.97
CA MET A 73 -5.88 -4.83 -21.61
C MET A 73 -5.77 -6.35 -21.40
N VAL A 74 -5.26 -6.74 -20.25
CA VAL A 74 -5.31 -8.13 -19.76
C VAL A 74 -6.53 -8.28 -18.85
N ASP A 75 -7.49 -9.11 -19.24
CA ASP A 75 -8.76 -9.28 -18.53
C ASP A 75 -8.82 -10.68 -17.90
N VAL A 76 -8.66 -10.75 -16.59
CA VAL A 76 -8.70 -12.01 -15.83
C VAL A 76 -10.10 -12.18 -15.26
N THR A 77 -10.80 -13.21 -15.73
CA THR A 77 -12.22 -13.45 -15.42
C THR A 77 -12.47 -14.72 -14.61
N THR A 78 -11.43 -15.43 -14.24
CA THR A 78 -11.51 -16.73 -13.54
C THR A 78 -10.60 -16.71 -12.31
N SER A 79 -11.01 -17.39 -11.27
CA SER A 79 -10.26 -17.58 -10.03
C SER A 79 -9.33 -18.79 -10.10
N GLY A 80 -8.23 -18.75 -9.37
CA GLY A 80 -7.58 -19.97 -8.94
C GLY A 80 -8.50 -20.78 -8.00
N ALA A 81 -8.35 -22.09 -7.95
CA ALA A 81 -9.19 -22.94 -7.11
C ALA A 81 -8.85 -22.83 -5.62
N SER A 82 -7.62 -22.49 -5.31
CA SER A 82 -7.12 -22.37 -3.94
C SER A 82 -5.82 -21.56 -3.89
N LYS A 83 -5.32 -21.31 -2.68
CA LYS A 83 -3.99 -20.71 -2.47
C LYS A 83 -2.83 -21.52 -3.06
N ALA A 84 -3.01 -22.82 -3.26
CA ALA A 84 -2.03 -23.71 -3.90
C ALA A 84 -2.17 -23.75 -5.43
N ASP A 85 -3.39 -23.50 -5.93
CA ASP A 85 -3.72 -23.58 -7.37
C ASP A 85 -4.07 -22.18 -7.91
N ARG A 86 -3.16 -21.23 -7.75
CA ARG A 86 -3.31 -19.85 -8.23
C ARG A 86 -3.23 -19.77 -9.74
N ILE A 87 -3.93 -18.81 -10.31
CA ILE A 87 -3.63 -18.31 -11.65
C ILE A 87 -2.46 -17.32 -11.48
N THR A 88 -1.36 -17.57 -12.20
CA THR A 88 -0.18 -16.70 -12.11
C THR A 88 0.10 -16.04 -13.46
N LEU A 89 0.24 -14.71 -13.48
CA LEU A 89 0.70 -13.95 -14.62
C LEU A 89 2.11 -13.47 -14.33
N THR A 90 3.05 -13.72 -15.24
CA THR A 90 4.46 -13.40 -15.03
C THR A 90 5.25 -13.15 -16.31
N THR A 91 6.55 -12.93 -16.18
CA THR A 91 7.52 -12.84 -17.27
C THR A 91 8.32 -14.14 -17.39
N TYR A 92 8.64 -14.55 -18.62
CA TYR A 92 9.59 -15.64 -18.86
C TYR A 92 10.75 -15.19 -19.77
N GLY A 93 11.84 -15.95 -19.76
CA GLY A 93 13.07 -15.65 -20.50
C GLY A 93 13.94 -14.61 -19.82
N ASP A 94 15.10 -14.37 -20.39
CA ASP A 94 16.09 -13.43 -19.86
C ASP A 94 15.85 -12.01 -20.34
N GLY A 95 16.08 -11.02 -19.49
CA GLY A 95 15.98 -9.61 -19.84
C GLY A 95 15.13 -8.78 -18.89
N ALA A 96 14.64 -7.64 -19.39
CA ALA A 96 13.74 -6.78 -18.65
C ALA A 96 12.34 -7.41 -18.55
N ARG A 97 11.54 -6.92 -17.61
CA ARG A 97 10.14 -7.36 -17.43
C ARG A 97 9.34 -7.31 -18.71
N ALA A 98 8.39 -8.21 -18.82
CA ALA A 98 7.34 -8.11 -19.84
C ALA A 98 6.46 -6.88 -19.54
N ILE A 99 6.02 -6.21 -20.59
CA ILE A 99 5.32 -4.94 -20.52
C ILE A 99 3.88 -5.09 -20.99
N ILE A 100 2.95 -4.60 -20.19
CA ILE A 100 1.56 -4.35 -20.57
C ILE A 100 1.39 -2.84 -20.78
N ARG A 101 1.13 -2.43 -21.99
CA ARG A 101 0.86 -1.04 -22.35
C ARG A 101 -0.64 -0.85 -22.62
N GLY A 102 -1.31 -0.13 -21.77
CA GLY A 102 -2.76 0.04 -21.82
C GLY A 102 -3.26 1.10 -22.79
N THR A 103 -2.58 1.36 -23.90
CA THR A 103 -2.97 2.36 -24.90
C THR A 103 -4.37 2.08 -25.45
N GLY A 104 -5.24 3.06 -25.43
CA GLY A 104 -6.64 2.93 -25.83
C GLY A 104 -7.53 2.20 -24.81
N GLN A 105 -6.98 1.84 -23.65
CA GLN A 105 -7.69 1.09 -22.63
C GLN A 105 -7.91 1.90 -21.36
N GLN A 106 -8.96 1.58 -20.63
CA GLN A 106 -9.27 2.10 -19.31
C GLN A 106 -8.40 1.43 -18.22
N PHE A 107 -8.02 0.17 -18.44
CA PHE A 107 -7.21 -0.63 -17.52
C PHE A 107 -6.05 -1.29 -18.26
N GLY A 108 -4.91 -1.44 -17.57
CA GLY A 108 -3.81 -2.28 -18.05
C GLY A 108 -4.08 -3.76 -17.76
N ILE A 109 -4.29 -4.08 -16.49
CA ILE A 109 -4.71 -5.42 -16.03
C ILE A 109 -6.00 -5.26 -15.23
N TYR A 110 -7.00 -6.08 -15.53
CA TYR A 110 -8.26 -6.09 -14.82
C TYR A 110 -8.57 -7.48 -14.25
N LEU A 111 -8.60 -7.59 -12.92
CA LEU A 111 -9.11 -8.76 -12.20
C LEU A 111 -10.60 -8.56 -12.00
N ARG A 112 -11.41 -9.11 -12.91
CA ARG A 112 -12.83 -8.79 -13.08
C ARG A 112 -13.71 -9.55 -12.10
N GLY A 113 -14.57 -8.82 -11.39
CA GLY A 113 -15.52 -9.40 -10.44
C GLY A 113 -14.83 -9.98 -9.20
N ALA A 114 -15.47 -10.92 -8.55
CA ALA A 114 -14.98 -11.57 -7.34
C ALA A 114 -13.91 -12.63 -7.61
N VAL A 115 -12.89 -12.32 -8.42
CA VAL A 115 -11.80 -13.27 -8.67
C VAL A 115 -10.96 -13.48 -7.42
N ALA A 116 -10.50 -14.71 -7.24
CA ALA A 116 -9.67 -15.10 -6.10
C ALA A 116 -8.43 -15.88 -6.53
N HIS A 117 -7.43 -15.91 -5.64
CA HIS A 117 -6.21 -16.70 -5.81
C HIS A 117 -5.47 -16.39 -7.12
N VAL A 118 -5.19 -15.10 -7.36
CA VAL A 118 -4.44 -14.62 -8.52
C VAL A 118 -3.12 -14.01 -8.07
N THR A 119 -2.06 -14.30 -8.81
CA THR A 119 -0.74 -13.69 -8.63
C THR A 119 -0.35 -12.93 -9.91
N LEU A 120 0.02 -11.66 -9.78
CA LEU A 120 0.71 -10.90 -10.82
C LEU A 120 2.15 -10.69 -10.37
N ALA A 121 3.12 -11.14 -11.18
CA ALA A 121 4.52 -11.11 -10.77
C ALA A 121 5.47 -10.63 -11.87
N SER A 122 6.48 -9.86 -11.50
CA SER A 122 7.62 -9.48 -12.35
C SER A 122 7.23 -8.88 -13.71
N MET A 123 6.23 -7.99 -13.72
CA MET A 123 5.72 -7.33 -14.92
C MET A 123 5.79 -5.80 -14.77
N GLU A 124 5.77 -5.11 -15.89
CA GLU A 124 5.62 -3.66 -15.97
C GLU A 124 4.29 -3.29 -16.61
N VAL A 125 3.56 -2.33 -16.03
CA VAL A 125 2.27 -1.86 -16.57
C VAL A 125 2.28 -0.34 -16.65
N TYR A 126 1.99 0.21 -17.85
CA TYR A 126 1.95 1.66 -18.04
C TYR A 126 1.02 2.10 -19.18
N GLY A 127 0.85 3.43 -19.32
CA GLY A 127 0.30 4.06 -20.52
C GLY A 127 -1.17 3.78 -20.79
N VAL A 128 -1.96 3.60 -19.73
CA VAL A 128 -3.43 3.55 -19.84
C VAL A 128 -3.93 4.93 -20.24
N ASP A 129 -4.66 5.06 -21.34
CA ASP A 129 -5.01 6.35 -21.95
C ASP A 129 -6.39 6.41 -22.61
N SER A 130 -7.35 5.58 -22.20
CA SER A 130 -8.71 5.66 -22.77
C SER A 130 -9.28 7.08 -22.69
N GLY A 131 -9.98 7.52 -23.68
CA GLY A 131 -10.44 8.92 -23.81
C GLY A 131 -11.45 9.38 -22.75
N VAL A 132 -12.06 8.49 -21.96
CA VAL A 132 -13.16 8.81 -21.04
C VAL A 132 -13.06 8.04 -19.73
N GLY A 133 -13.32 8.72 -18.61
CA GLY A 133 -13.46 8.11 -17.28
C GLY A 133 -12.14 7.82 -16.58
N ASN A 134 -12.24 7.07 -15.50
CA ASN A 134 -11.10 6.70 -14.66
C ASN A 134 -10.16 5.72 -15.35
N ARG A 135 -8.88 5.78 -15.02
CA ARG A 135 -7.81 4.98 -15.62
C ARG A 135 -7.01 4.30 -14.53
N PHE A 136 -6.84 2.99 -14.62
CA PHE A 136 -6.12 2.22 -13.63
C PHE A 136 -5.11 1.29 -14.29
N LEU A 137 -3.87 1.28 -13.80
CA LEU A 137 -2.88 0.31 -14.32
C LEU A 137 -3.28 -1.11 -13.92
N VAL A 138 -3.73 -1.29 -12.66
CA VAL A 138 -4.31 -2.54 -12.19
C VAL A 138 -5.64 -2.25 -11.51
N ARG A 139 -6.71 -2.92 -11.98
CA ARG A 139 -8.03 -2.86 -11.35
C ARG A 139 -8.36 -4.18 -10.65
N LEU A 140 -8.83 -4.09 -9.40
CA LEU A 140 -9.19 -5.24 -8.58
C LEU A 140 -10.69 -5.23 -8.26
N GLY A 141 -11.40 -6.29 -8.65
CA GLY A 141 -12.83 -6.42 -8.41
C GLY A 141 -13.69 -5.37 -9.12
N ASN A 142 -15.01 -5.48 -8.99
CA ASN A 142 -15.96 -4.54 -9.60
C ASN A 142 -16.53 -3.54 -8.58
N GLY A 143 -16.64 -3.93 -7.33
CA GLY A 143 -17.29 -3.14 -6.30
C GLY A 143 -17.52 -3.93 -5.01
N ALA A 144 -18.27 -3.35 -4.09
CA ALA A 144 -18.70 -4.03 -2.88
C ALA A 144 -19.58 -5.24 -3.23
N GLY A 145 -19.25 -6.40 -2.67
CA GLY A 145 -19.87 -7.69 -3.01
C GLY A 145 -19.24 -8.42 -4.21
N GLU A 146 -18.33 -7.77 -4.93
CA GLU A 146 -17.52 -8.35 -6.00
C GLU A 146 -16.03 -8.04 -5.79
N GLU A 147 -15.58 -8.15 -4.54
CA GLU A 147 -14.20 -7.94 -4.16
C GLU A 147 -13.29 -9.05 -4.70
N ALA A 148 -12.14 -8.67 -5.21
CA ALA A 148 -11.06 -9.62 -5.44
C ALA A 148 -10.53 -10.14 -4.09
N THR A 149 -10.17 -11.41 -4.00
CA THR A 149 -9.76 -12.02 -2.73
C THR A 149 -8.46 -12.80 -2.89
N ASP A 150 -7.59 -12.70 -1.89
CA ASP A 150 -6.29 -13.40 -1.88
C ASP A 150 -5.49 -13.13 -3.17
N ILE A 151 -5.24 -11.85 -3.42
CA ILE A 151 -4.48 -11.35 -4.57
C ILE A 151 -3.04 -11.08 -4.15
N HIS A 152 -2.10 -11.58 -4.93
CA HIS A 152 -0.69 -11.26 -4.77
C HIS A 152 -0.18 -10.41 -5.94
N LEU A 153 0.34 -9.23 -5.64
CA LEU A 153 1.05 -8.37 -6.58
C LEU A 153 2.51 -8.34 -6.13
N ILE A 154 3.40 -8.91 -6.94
CA ILE A 154 4.79 -9.15 -6.54
C ILE A 154 5.74 -8.59 -7.59
N ASP A 155 6.68 -7.74 -7.18
CA ASP A 155 7.74 -7.23 -8.06
C ASP A 155 7.18 -6.56 -9.34
N LEU A 156 6.13 -5.74 -9.19
CA LEU A 156 5.55 -4.98 -10.30
C LEU A 156 6.14 -3.58 -10.41
N VAL A 157 6.26 -3.09 -11.64
CA VAL A 157 6.54 -1.69 -11.96
C VAL A 157 5.29 -1.07 -12.57
N LEU A 158 4.74 -0.05 -11.90
CA LEU A 158 3.49 0.60 -12.26
C LEU A 158 3.70 2.10 -12.41
N HIS A 159 3.50 2.64 -13.63
CA HIS A 159 3.78 4.06 -13.84
C HIS A 159 3.02 4.68 -15.02
N SER A 160 2.95 6.01 -14.99
CA SER A 160 2.54 6.86 -16.12
C SER A 160 1.21 6.47 -16.78
N PRO A 161 0.11 6.26 -16.03
CA PRO A 161 -1.19 6.35 -16.64
C PRO A 161 -1.40 7.80 -17.11
N VAL A 162 -2.06 7.99 -18.23
CA VAL A 162 -2.31 9.35 -18.73
C VAL A 162 -3.37 10.03 -17.88
N ASP A 163 -3.13 11.27 -17.46
CA ASP A 163 -4.11 12.05 -16.70
C ASP A 163 -5.40 12.27 -17.51
N PRO A 164 -6.57 11.80 -17.01
CA PRO A 164 -7.84 11.96 -17.72
C PRO A 164 -8.38 13.39 -17.72
N GLY A 165 -7.87 14.26 -16.84
CA GLY A 165 -8.42 15.58 -16.62
C GLY A 165 -9.78 15.58 -15.86
N GLY A 166 -10.25 16.76 -15.47
CA GLY A 166 -11.56 16.92 -14.80
C GLY A 166 -11.67 16.21 -13.44
N ALA A 167 -12.78 15.55 -13.18
CA ALA A 167 -13.05 14.80 -11.95
C ALA A 167 -12.64 13.32 -12.02
N SER A 168 -12.14 12.84 -13.17
CA SER A 168 -11.71 11.45 -13.32
C SER A 168 -10.34 11.21 -12.72
N GLU A 169 -10.07 9.99 -12.28
CA GLU A 169 -8.83 9.58 -11.59
C GLU A 169 -7.95 8.71 -12.47
N ALA A 170 -6.66 8.76 -12.21
CA ALA A 170 -5.67 7.86 -12.82
C ALA A 170 -4.76 7.30 -11.72
N ASN A 171 -5.07 6.10 -11.27
CA ASN A 171 -4.40 5.43 -10.16
C ASN A 171 -3.52 4.27 -10.66
N ALA A 172 -2.48 3.92 -9.91
CA ALA A 172 -1.73 2.72 -10.25
C ALA A 172 -2.55 1.47 -9.93
N ILE A 173 -3.06 1.35 -8.70
CA ILE A 173 -3.93 0.24 -8.31
C ILE A 173 -5.20 0.82 -7.71
N TRP A 174 -6.35 0.36 -8.22
CA TRP A 174 -7.64 0.75 -7.71
C TRP A 174 -8.57 -0.45 -7.58
N GLY A 175 -9.34 -0.51 -6.50
CA GLY A 175 -10.40 -1.49 -6.42
C GLY A 175 -10.82 -1.91 -5.04
N TYR A 176 -11.38 -3.11 -5.01
CA TYR A 176 -11.89 -3.77 -3.82
C TYR A 176 -11.15 -5.08 -3.64
N CYS A 177 -10.50 -5.24 -2.50
CA CYS A 177 -9.65 -6.40 -2.29
C CYS A 177 -9.67 -6.85 -0.83
N ALA A 178 -10.15 -8.05 -0.59
CA ALA A 178 -10.00 -8.72 0.68
C ALA A 178 -8.76 -9.64 0.64
N ASP A 179 -7.94 -9.63 1.69
CA ASP A 179 -6.74 -10.47 1.82
C ASP A 179 -5.71 -10.27 0.69
N CYS A 180 -5.20 -9.05 0.56
CA CYS A 180 -4.25 -8.68 -0.47
C CYS A 180 -2.82 -8.57 0.05
N THR A 181 -1.88 -9.12 -0.73
CA THR A 181 -0.44 -9.00 -0.48
C THR A 181 0.25 -8.31 -1.63
N PHE A 182 0.89 -7.18 -1.35
CA PHE A 182 1.65 -6.38 -2.27
C PHE A 182 3.11 -6.33 -1.79
N ASP A 183 4.00 -6.82 -2.63
CA ASP A 183 5.39 -7.06 -2.28
C ASP A 183 6.33 -6.54 -3.38
N ARG A 184 7.32 -5.73 -3.04
CA ARG A 184 8.30 -5.15 -3.97
C ARG A 184 7.67 -4.42 -5.16
N LEU A 185 6.66 -3.61 -4.90
CA LEU A 185 6.09 -2.73 -5.92
C LEU A 185 6.96 -1.49 -6.12
N SER A 186 7.11 -1.07 -7.37
CA SER A 186 7.65 0.23 -7.75
C SER A 186 6.56 1.04 -8.44
N ILE A 187 6.06 2.07 -7.76
CA ILE A 187 4.94 2.92 -8.22
C ILE A 187 5.45 4.35 -8.36
N TYR A 188 5.32 4.94 -9.55
CA TYR A 188 5.78 6.31 -9.77
C TYR A 188 5.07 7.00 -10.93
N ASP A 189 5.14 8.33 -10.94
CA ASP A 189 4.53 9.19 -11.98
C ASP A 189 3.04 8.93 -12.15
N ILE A 190 2.30 8.92 -11.05
CA ILE A 190 0.86 8.65 -11.00
C ILE A 190 0.10 9.98 -10.82
N PRO A 191 -0.87 10.32 -11.70
CA PRO A 191 -1.65 11.55 -11.59
C PRO A 191 -2.52 11.67 -10.34
N SER A 192 -3.05 10.57 -9.83
CA SER A 192 -3.88 10.49 -8.62
C SER A 192 -3.21 9.62 -7.56
N ASP A 193 -3.86 8.55 -7.09
CA ASP A 193 -3.32 7.68 -6.03
C ASP A 193 -2.39 6.60 -6.56
N GLY A 194 -1.38 6.26 -5.78
CA GLY A 194 -0.61 5.05 -5.99
C GLY A 194 -1.49 3.81 -5.79
N LEU A 195 -2.07 3.66 -4.60
CA LEU A 195 -3.04 2.63 -4.27
C LEU A 195 -4.30 3.25 -3.68
N TRP A 196 -5.46 2.91 -4.25
CA TRP A 196 -6.75 3.14 -3.64
C TRP A 196 -7.53 1.83 -3.53
N LEU A 197 -7.76 1.35 -2.29
CA LEU A 197 -8.42 0.08 -2.03
C LEU A 197 -9.53 0.25 -1.01
N ALA A 198 -10.68 -0.38 -1.26
CA ALA A 198 -11.77 -0.47 -0.32
C ALA A 198 -12.03 -1.93 0.10
N ASN A 199 -12.71 -2.09 1.25
CA ASN A 199 -13.08 -3.37 1.84
C ASN A 199 -11.89 -4.32 2.08
N VAL A 200 -10.76 -3.74 2.47
CA VAL A 200 -9.57 -4.52 2.78
C VAL A 200 -9.76 -5.26 4.11
N GLY A 201 -9.76 -6.59 4.05
CA GLY A 201 -9.67 -7.47 5.20
C GLY A 201 -8.23 -7.48 5.75
N GLN A 202 -7.46 -8.50 5.42
CA GLN A 202 -6.02 -8.52 5.68
C GLN A 202 -5.27 -7.84 4.53
N PHE A 203 -4.44 -6.87 4.85
CA PHE A 203 -3.65 -6.15 3.87
C PHE A 203 -2.18 -6.17 4.22
N THR A 204 -1.36 -6.56 3.26
CA THR A 204 0.11 -6.51 3.39
C THR A 204 0.71 -5.67 2.28
N LEU A 205 1.48 -4.65 2.65
CA LEU A 205 2.35 -3.89 1.75
C LEU A 205 3.77 -3.90 2.32
N ARG A 206 4.71 -4.44 1.57
CA ARG A 206 6.08 -4.53 2.06
C ARG A 206 7.12 -4.34 0.95
N ASP A 207 8.31 -3.90 1.37
CA ASP A 207 9.50 -3.78 0.52
C ASP A 207 9.24 -2.98 -0.77
N SER A 208 8.28 -2.04 -0.71
CA SER A 208 7.74 -1.33 -1.86
C SER A 208 8.15 0.14 -1.85
N ARG A 209 8.19 0.74 -3.04
CA ARG A 209 8.47 2.16 -3.24
C ARG A 209 7.32 2.82 -4.00
N CYS A 210 6.87 3.95 -3.48
CA CYS A 210 5.89 4.82 -4.12
C CYS A 210 6.44 6.24 -4.13
N GLU A 211 6.50 6.86 -5.31
CA GLU A 211 7.03 8.20 -5.46
C GLU A 211 6.36 8.97 -6.60
N ARG A 212 6.38 10.28 -6.54
CA ARG A 212 5.79 11.16 -7.56
C ARG A 212 4.36 10.77 -7.93
N VAL A 213 3.51 10.60 -6.94
CA VAL A 213 2.06 10.47 -7.11
C VAL A 213 1.39 11.84 -6.92
N ALA A 214 0.10 11.95 -7.26
CA ALA A 214 -0.66 13.21 -7.30
C ALA A 214 -0.04 14.26 -8.24
N THR A 215 0.55 13.82 -9.35
CA THR A 215 1.24 14.72 -10.30
C THR A 215 0.29 15.62 -11.10
N SER A 216 -1.02 15.35 -11.05
CA SER A 216 -2.04 16.18 -11.72
C SER A 216 -2.27 17.57 -11.07
N GLY A 217 -1.65 17.82 -9.92
CA GLY A 217 -1.95 19.05 -9.12
C GLY A 217 -3.36 19.06 -8.53
N ARG A 218 -4.12 17.99 -8.66
CA ARG A 218 -5.41 17.81 -8.01
C ARG A 218 -5.18 17.31 -6.58
N ASN A 219 -5.82 17.94 -5.63
CA ASN A 219 -5.56 17.87 -4.19
C ASN A 219 -5.85 16.52 -3.49
N THR A 220 -5.81 15.39 -4.17
CA THR A 220 -6.39 14.14 -3.68
C THR A 220 -5.54 12.90 -3.92
N GLY A 221 -4.23 13.01 -4.12
CA GLY A 221 -3.41 11.83 -4.37
C GLY A 221 -2.61 11.38 -3.15
N ASP A 222 -2.75 10.11 -2.81
CA ASP A 222 -2.02 9.41 -1.74
C ASP A 222 -1.14 8.30 -2.32
N CYS A 223 0.00 7.99 -1.71
CA CYS A 223 0.69 6.76 -2.08
C CYS A 223 -0.16 5.52 -1.76
N VAL A 224 -0.81 5.54 -0.62
CA VAL A 224 -1.72 4.46 -0.19
C VAL A 224 -2.94 5.07 0.47
N GLN A 225 -4.11 4.78 -0.09
CA GLN A 225 -5.39 5.06 0.52
C GLN A 225 -6.18 3.77 0.69
N LEU A 226 -6.52 3.45 1.94
CA LEU A 226 -7.32 2.30 2.28
C LEU A 226 -8.67 2.77 2.83
N GLY A 227 -9.76 2.28 2.27
CA GLY A 227 -11.12 2.51 2.72
C GLY A 227 -11.76 1.24 3.28
N GLY A 228 -12.81 1.39 4.09
CA GLY A 228 -13.50 0.25 4.71
C GLY A 228 -12.86 -0.20 6.02
N THR A 229 -12.91 -1.48 6.32
CA THR A 229 -12.46 -2.05 7.61
C THR A 229 -11.28 -2.97 7.41
N ALA A 230 -10.08 -2.54 7.81
CA ALA A 230 -8.90 -3.40 7.82
C ALA A 230 -8.87 -4.25 9.10
N THR A 231 -8.86 -5.58 8.97
CA THR A 231 -8.82 -6.52 10.11
C THR A 231 -7.43 -7.08 10.39
N GLY A 232 -6.43 -6.69 9.61
CA GLY A 232 -5.03 -7.04 9.81
C GLY A 232 -4.18 -6.23 8.83
N LEU A 233 -3.50 -5.21 9.34
CA LEU A 233 -2.67 -4.30 8.54
C LEU A 233 -1.20 -4.64 8.73
N THR A 234 -0.50 -4.96 7.66
CA THR A 234 0.96 -5.13 7.66
C THR A 234 1.58 -4.19 6.65
N VAL A 235 2.29 -3.15 7.12
CA VAL A 235 3.00 -2.18 6.28
C VAL A 235 4.45 -2.13 6.75
N GLN A 236 5.37 -2.70 5.96
CA GLN A 236 6.74 -2.94 6.41
C GLN A 236 7.78 -2.59 5.36
N ARG A 237 8.84 -1.90 5.74
CA ARG A 237 10.02 -1.61 4.92
C ARG A 237 9.71 -0.93 3.59
N ASN A 238 8.74 -0.02 3.60
CA ASN A 238 8.37 0.73 2.41
C ASN A 238 9.00 2.13 2.41
N ILE A 239 9.18 2.68 1.21
CA ILE A 239 9.52 4.08 1.00
C ILE A 239 8.34 4.73 0.28
N LEU A 240 7.59 5.57 0.99
CA LEU A 240 6.44 6.31 0.46
C LEU A 240 6.83 7.79 0.39
N ASP A 241 7.21 8.26 -0.81
CA ASP A 241 7.89 9.53 -1.01
C ASP A 241 7.07 10.53 -1.84
N HIS A 242 6.46 11.48 -1.14
CA HIS A 242 5.78 12.66 -1.69
C HIS A 242 6.62 13.95 -1.60
N SER A 243 7.90 13.86 -1.32
CA SER A 243 8.74 15.05 -1.10
C SER A 243 8.88 15.93 -2.33
N SER A 244 8.68 15.39 -3.52
CA SER A 244 8.80 16.09 -4.80
C SER A 244 7.46 16.58 -5.39
N THR A 245 6.33 16.34 -4.75
CA THR A 245 5.00 16.72 -5.23
C THR A 245 4.31 17.70 -4.29
N GLU A 246 3.38 18.51 -4.83
CA GLU A 246 2.52 19.38 -4.04
C GLU A 246 1.32 18.64 -3.43
N ALA A 247 1.39 17.33 -3.33
CA ALA A 247 0.31 16.52 -2.78
C ALA A 247 -0.09 16.98 -1.38
N LYS A 248 -1.38 17.10 -1.17
CA LYS A 248 -1.96 17.68 0.05
C LYS A 248 -2.53 16.66 1.00
N ASN A 249 -2.57 15.37 0.61
CA ASN A 249 -3.25 14.33 1.37
C ASN A 249 -2.26 13.34 2.01
N ALA A 250 -2.81 12.46 2.83
CA ALA A 250 -2.08 11.46 3.58
C ALA A 250 -1.35 10.44 2.70
N PHE A 251 -0.23 9.93 3.15
CA PHE A 251 0.45 8.79 2.54
C PHE A 251 -0.33 7.49 2.74
N ILE A 252 -0.86 7.29 3.95
CA ILE A 252 -1.74 6.17 4.29
C ILE A 252 -2.95 6.77 4.97
N ASP A 253 -4.12 6.59 4.38
CA ASP A 253 -5.38 7.08 4.94
C ASP A 253 -6.32 5.89 5.14
N LEU A 254 -6.55 5.54 6.38
CA LEU A 254 -7.55 4.55 6.77
C LEU A 254 -8.79 5.28 7.24
N THR A 255 -9.74 5.44 6.37
CA THR A 255 -10.93 6.25 6.62
C THR A 255 -11.96 5.58 7.52
N MET A 256 -11.86 4.27 7.76
CA MET A 256 -12.82 3.53 8.60
C MET A 256 -12.10 2.53 9.51
N GLY A 257 -12.51 2.50 10.76
CA GLY A 257 -11.91 1.70 11.83
C GLY A 257 -11.70 0.23 11.48
N GLY A 258 -10.60 -0.30 11.94
CA GLY A 258 -10.21 -1.70 11.84
C GLY A 258 -9.56 -2.15 13.13
N SER A 259 -9.01 -3.36 13.17
CA SER A 259 -8.33 -3.88 14.35
C SER A 259 -7.14 -4.76 14.02
N GLY A 260 -6.04 -4.49 14.71
CA GLY A 260 -4.81 -5.28 14.64
C GLY A 260 -3.91 -4.95 13.47
N GLY A 261 -2.64 -5.24 13.64
CA GLY A 261 -1.63 -5.10 12.59
C GLY A 261 -0.35 -4.43 13.05
N VAL A 262 0.54 -4.20 12.07
CA VAL A 262 1.85 -3.59 12.29
C VAL A 262 2.21 -2.63 11.17
N VAL A 263 2.72 -1.45 11.54
CA VAL A 263 3.32 -0.47 10.65
C VAL A 263 4.76 -0.25 11.13
N GLU A 264 5.74 -0.82 10.42
CA GLU A 264 7.11 -0.79 10.92
C GLU A 264 8.18 -0.65 9.84
N ASP A 265 9.29 -0.03 10.22
CA ASP A 265 10.50 0.11 9.39
C ASP A 265 10.22 0.83 8.05
N ASN A 266 9.26 1.78 8.01
CA ASN A 266 8.92 2.52 6.81
C ASN A 266 9.50 3.95 6.85
N ASP A 267 9.74 4.49 5.66
CA ASP A 267 9.99 5.89 5.40
C ASP A 267 8.75 6.55 4.79
N PHE A 268 8.11 7.48 5.50
CA PHE A 268 7.02 8.33 5.02
C PHE A 268 7.55 9.74 4.84
N LEU A 269 7.72 10.17 3.61
CA LEU A 269 8.37 11.43 3.26
C LEU A 269 7.38 12.37 2.57
N MET A 270 7.15 13.54 3.16
CA MET A 270 6.30 14.60 2.61
C MET A 270 7.12 15.84 2.32
N SER A 271 6.67 16.64 1.38
CA SER A 271 7.23 17.97 1.15
C SER A 271 7.11 18.84 2.41
N THR A 272 8.18 19.54 2.75
CA THR A 272 8.20 20.59 3.78
C THR A 272 7.99 21.98 3.18
N ALA A 273 8.06 22.08 1.84
CA ALA A 273 7.93 23.33 1.09
C ALA A 273 6.57 23.39 0.37
N GLY A 274 6.02 24.60 0.23
CA GLY A 274 4.84 24.86 -0.57
C GLY A 274 3.58 25.19 0.23
N ASP A 275 2.58 25.70 -0.47
CA ASP A 275 1.26 26.05 0.05
C ASP A 275 0.46 24.76 0.30
N GLN A 276 0.87 24.05 1.31
CA GLN A 276 0.17 22.86 1.76
C GLN A 276 -1.13 23.28 2.44
N SER A 277 -2.23 22.69 2.03
CA SER A 277 -3.47 22.86 2.79
C SER A 277 -3.20 22.47 4.24
N THR A 278 -3.91 23.09 5.18
CA THR A 278 -3.75 22.87 6.62
C THR A 278 -4.07 21.44 7.08
N THR A 279 -4.15 20.47 6.19
CA THR A 279 -4.61 19.10 6.44
C THR A 279 -3.70 18.00 5.89
N SER A 280 -2.55 18.34 5.26
CA SER A 280 -1.64 17.31 4.73
C SER A 280 -1.03 16.49 5.87
N LYS A 281 -1.07 15.17 5.74
CA LYS A 281 -0.55 14.23 6.75
C LYS A 281 0.39 13.22 6.10
N ALA A 282 1.57 13.03 6.68
CA ALA A 282 2.47 12.00 6.19
C ALA A 282 1.93 10.60 6.51
N LEU A 283 1.26 10.44 7.65
CA LEU A 283 0.62 9.20 8.07
C LEU A 283 -0.72 9.50 8.75
N SER A 284 -1.79 8.85 8.33
CA SER A 284 -3.11 8.97 8.95
C SER A 284 -3.73 7.58 9.14
N LEU A 285 -4.01 7.19 10.38
CA LEU A 285 -4.49 5.85 10.70
C LEU A 285 -5.68 5.90 11.67
N ALA A 286 -6.64 5.01 11.42
CA ALA A 286 -7.84 4.85 12.25
C ALA A 286 -8.07 3.37 12.66
N VAL A 287 -7.01 2.64 12.97
CA VAL A 287 -7.03 1.21 13.30
C VAL A 287 -6.76 1.01 14.78
N ASN A 288 -7.55 0.16 15.43
CA ASN A 288 -7.37 -0.22 16.84
C ASN A 288 -6.34 -1.35 16.98
N ASN A 289 -5.74 -1.45 18.16
CA ASN A 289 -4.75 -2.49 18.51
C ASN A 289 -3.59 -2.57 17.52
N LEU A 290 -3.13 -1.42 17.03
CA LEU A 290 -2.06 -1.33 16.03
C LEU A 290 -0.69 -1.16 16.71
N THR A 291 0.32 -1.84 16.19
CA THR A 291 1.72 -1.62 16.57
C THR A 291 2.39 -0.75 15.50
N ILE A 292 2.87 0.44 15.88
CA ILE A 292 3.55 1.39 14.99
C ILE A 292 4.96 1.60 15.51
N ARG A 293 5.97 1.10 14.79
CA ARG A 293 7.33 1.14 15.33
C ARG A 293 8.43 1.32 14.29
N ARG A 294 9.50 2.00 14.70
CA ARG A 294 10.71 2.20 13.90
C ARG A 294 10.47 2.83 12.52
N ASN A 295 9.41 3.65 12.41
CA ASN A 295 9.16 4.40 11.19
C ASN A 295 9.86 5.75 11.25
N ARG A 296 10.23 6.26 10.09
CA ARG A 296 10.70 7.62 9.88
C ARG A 296 9.65 8.42 9.13
N VAL A 297 9.09 9.43 9.78
CA VAL A 297 7.98 10.25 9.27
C VAL A 297 8.44 11.70 9.15
N ILE A 298 8.57 12.21 7.94
CA ILE A 298 9.18 13.52 7.67
C ILE A 298 8.22 14.41 6.89
N GLY A 299 8.06 15.66 7.32
CA GLY A 299 7.33 16.70 6.60
C GLY A 299 5.81 16.63 6.80
N GLY A 300 5.08 17.31 5.90
CA GLY A 300 3.63 17.47 5.99
C GLY A 300 3.21 18.58 6.95
N ASP A 301 1.93 18.90 6.97
CA ASP A 301 1.37 19.77 8.00
C ASP A 301 1.31 19.04 9.35
N TRP A 302 0.89 17.79 9.33
CA TRP A 302 1.03 16.85 10.43
C TRP A 302 1.90 15.66 9.99
N ASN A 303 2.88 15.26 10.81
CA ASN A 303 3.57 14.02 10.53
C ASN A 303 2.62 12.84 10.68
N PHE A 304 1.84 12.79 11.77
CA PHE A 304 0.98 11.66 12.07
C PHE A 304 -0.36 12.09 12.66
N ALA A 305 -1.45 11.55 12.14
CA ALA A 305 -2.77 11.61 12.73
C ALA A 305 -3.24 10.20 13.11
N TYR A 306 -3.71 10.02 14.33
CA TYR A 306 -4.12 8.71 14.82
C TYR A 306 -5.43 8.79 15.58
N SER A 307 -6.41 8.00 15.16
CA SER A 307 -7.70 7.86 15.80
C SER A 307 -8.00 6.43 16.27
N GLY A 308 -6.97 5.61 16.46
CA GLY A 308 -7.03 4.23 16.93
C GLY A 308 -6.39 4.04 18.31
N SER A 309 -6.27 2.78 18.72
CA SER A 309 -5.58 2.35 19.95
C SER A 309 -4.36 1.51 19.61
N GLY A 310 -3.36 1.48 20.51
CA GLY A 310 -2.20 0.60 20.33
C GLY A 310 -0.89 1.16 20.85
N ASP A 311 0.19 0.51 20.44
CA ASP A 311 1.57 0.79 20.86
C ASP A 311 2.36 1.50 19.76
N ILE A 312 2.94 2.68 20.09
CA ILE A 312 3.68 3.51 19.17
C ILE A 312 5.07 3.74 19.70
N SER A 313 6.09 3.13 19.09
CA SER A 313 7.42 3.09 19.71
C SER A 313 8.59 3.24 18.76
N GLY A 314 9.64 3.93 19.20
CA GLY A 314 10.89 4.03 18.48
C GLY A 314 10.78 4.70 17.10
N ASN A 315 9.72 5.49 16.86
CA ASN A 315 9.56 6.21 15.61
C ASN A 315 10.26 7.57 15.67
N GLU A 316 10.67 8.08 14.50
CA GLU A 316 11.13 9.45 14.34
C GLU A 316 10.08 10.27 13.57
N PHE A 317 9.60 11.37 14.17
CA PHE A 317 8.70 12.35 13.57
C PHE A 317 9.44 13.67 13.44
N ARG A 318 9.58 14.18 12.21
CA ARG A 318 10.43 15.34 11.95
C ARG A 318 9.83 16.33 10.97
N GLY A 319 10.00 17.63 11.25
CA GLY A 319 9.73 18.71 10.31
C GLY A 319 8.25 18.87 9.94
N ALA A 320 7.33 18.50 10.84
CA ALA A 320 5.94 18.84 10.68
C ALA A 320 5.76 20.36 10.77
N ARG A 321 4.92 20.93 9.94
CA ARG A 321 4.64 22.37 9.99
C ARG A 321 3.82 22.74 11.21
N SER A 322 2.74 22.03 11.47
CA SER A 322 1.84 22.31 12.59
C SER A 322 1.99 21.33 13.74
N ARG A 323 2.00 20.03 13.47
CA ARG A 323 1.97 19.00 14.51
C ARG A 323 2.84 17.78 14.16
N GLY A 324 3.67 17.36 15.10
CA GLY A 324 4.40 16.10 14.99
C GLY A 324 3.44 14.92 15.03
N TRP A 325 2.53 14.90 16.01
CA TRP A 325 1.52 13.87 16.13
C TRP A 325 0.22 14.45 16.67
N GLN A 326 -0.90 14.06 16.08
CA GLN A 326 -2.24 14.37 16.57
C GLN A 326 -2.99 13.09 16.89
N ILE A 327 -3.35 12.93 18.16
CA ILE A 327 -4.25 11.87 18.63
C ILE A 327 -5.66 12.44 18.61
N VAL A 328 -6.55 11.79 17.86
CA VAL A 328 -7.97 12.16 17.76
C VAL A 328 -8.85 10.95 18.03
N GLY A 329 -10.06 11.15 18.56
CA GLY A 329 -11.04 10.08 18.76
C GLY A 329 -11.55 9.95 20.19
N THR A 330 -12.46 9.02 20.41
CA THR A 330 -13.12 8.77 21.67
C THR A 330 -12.73 7.40 22.23
N GLY A 331 -12.52 7.28 23.56
CA GLY A 331 -12.31 6.00 24.22
C GLY A 331 -11.02 5.25 23.86
N GLN A 332 -10.02 5.93 23.33
CA GLN A 332 -8.79 5.33 22.81
C GLN A 332 -7.75 5.16 23.92
N SER A 333 -7.07 3.99 23.92
CA SER A 333 -5.89 3.75 24.75
C SER A 333 -4.64 3.68 23.88
N VAL A 334 -3.75 4.64 24.02
CA VAL A 334 -2.52 4.76 23.26
C VAL A 334 -1.33 4.76 24.19
N HIS A 335 -0.35 3.91 23.91
CA HIS A 335 0.93 3.92 24.60
C HIS A 335 2.05 4.32 23.63
N ALA A 336 2.59 5.53 23.78
CA ALA A 336 3.69 6.04 23.01
C ALA A 336 4.97 6.04 23.84
N TYR A 337 5.99 5.33 23.36
CA TYR A 337 7.25 5.25 24.10
C TYR A 337 8.50 5.24 23.21
N ARG A 338 9.55 5.88 23.69
CA ARG A 338 10.85 5.96 23.00
C ARG A 338 10.76 6.54 21.59
N ASN A 339 9.78 7.39 21.30
CA ASN A 339 9.69 8.09 20.05
C ASN A 339 10.48 9.39 20.12
N ARG A 340 10.95 9.85 18.96
CA ARG A 340 11.67 11.10 18.77
C ARG A 340 10.87 12.06 17.93
N PHE A 341 10.58 13.24 18.46
CA PHE A 341 9.88 14.32 17.80
C PHE A 341 10.79 15.52 17.63
N ILE A 342 10.91 16.06 16.40
CA ILE A 342 11.85 17.12 16.06
C ILE A 342 11.18 18.21 15.23
N GLY A 343 11.02 19.38 15.83
CA GLY A 343 10.59 20.62 15.17
C GLY A 343 9.13 20.66 14.74
N GLY A 344 8.53 21.84 14.83
CA GLY A 344 7.13 22.11 14.45
C GLY A 344 6.39 23.02 15.42
N GLY A 345 5.07 23.14 15.25
CA GLY A 345 4.21 23.88 16.15
C GLY A 345 3.96 23.14 17.46
N VAL A 346 3.26 22.01 17.41
CA VAL A 346 2.96 21.13 18.56
C VAL A 346 3.60 19.78 18.33
N GLY A 347 4.36 19.25 19.30
CA GLY A 347 5.00 17.94 19.22
C GLY A 347 3.95 16.83 19.26
N ILE A 348 3.20 16.73 20.35
CA ILE A 348 2.11 15.77 20.50
C ILE A 348 0.84 16.55 20.90
N GLY A 349 -0.15 16.56 20.03
CA GLY A 349 -1.48 17.08 20.30
C GLY A 349 -2.44 15.95 20.71
N VAL A 350 -3.10 16.08 21.84
CA VAL A 350 -4.13 15.15 22.29
C VAL A 350 -5.47 15.86 22.24
N ASN A 351 -6.30 15.44 21.29
CA ASN A 351 -7.65 15.96 21.08
C ASN A 351 -8.61 14.77 21.02
N ALA A 352 -8.65 14.00 22.07
CA ALA A 352 -9.52 12.83 22.18
C ALA A 352 -10.66 13.16 23.15
N SER A 353 -11.88 13.07 22.67
CA SER A 353 -13.08 13.26 23.48
C SER A 353 -13.56 11.92 24.05
N GLY A 354 -13.77 11.86 25.35
CA GLY A 354 -14.35 10.71 26.06
C GLY A 354 -13.61 10.34 27.33
N PRO A 355 -14.33 9.90 28.35
CA PRO A 355 -13.75 9.64 29.68
C PRO A 355 -12.91 8.38 29.78
N ASP A 356 -13.00 7.46 28.81
CA ASP A 356 -12.47 6.10 28.93
C ASP A 356 -11.11 5.89 28.27
N GLY A 357 -10.56 6.89 27.55
CA GLY A 357 -9.28 6.81 26.87
C GLY A 357 -8.12 7.24 27.79
N THR A 358 -7.00 6.53 27.66
CA THR A 358 -5.74 6.89 28.32
C THR A 358 -4.63 7.04 27.29
N VAL A 359 -3.96 8.18 27.27
CA VAL A 359 -2.74 8.39 26.50
C VAL A 359 -1.55 8.32 27.44
N ARG A 360 -0.73 7.30 27.28
CA ARG A 360 0.50 7.12 28.05
C ARG A 360 1.72 7.49 27.20
N LEU A 361 2.48 8.46 27.66
CA LEU A 361 3.70 8.95 27.04
C LEU A 361 4.90 8.58 27.92
N THR A 362 5.77 7.68 27.44
CA THR A 362 6.89 7.19 28.26
C THR A 362 8.21 7.31 27.50
N ASP A 363 9.23 7.90 28.10
CA ASP A 363 10.59 7.99 27.56
C ASP A 363 10.71 8.60 26.15
N ASN A 364 9.77 9.43 25.73
CA ASN A 364 9.84 10.12 24.43
C ASN A 364 10.79 11.33 24.52
N THR A 365 11.35 11.73 23.38
CA THR A 365 12.14 12.95 23.24
C THR A 365 11.43 13.93 22.30
N LEU A 366 11.19 15.16 22.77
CA LEU A 366 10.53 16.22 22.03
C LEU A 366 11.44 17.46 21.98
N SER A 367 11.78 17.93 20.80
CA SER A 367 12.70 19.06 20.63
C SER A 367 12.29 20.04 19.54
N GLY A 368 12.48 21.35 19.79
CA GLY A 368 12.29 22.40 18.80
C GLY A 368 10.84 22.72 18.47
N TYR A 369 9.88 22.41 19.32
CA TYR A 369 8.48 22.74 19.16
C TYR A 369 8.08 24.04 19.88
N THR A 370 7.05 24.71 19.38
CA THR A 370 6.41 25.78 20.14
C THR A 370 5.80 25.24 21.42
N VAL A 371 5.10 24.10 21.34
CA VAL A 371 4.56 23.35 22.49
C VAL A 371 4.97 21.88 22.34
N GLY A 372 5.60 21.31 23.37
CA GLY A 372 6.00 19.88 23.35
C GLY A 372 4.79 18.96 23.37
N VAL A 373 3.94 19.04 24.38
CA VAL A 373 2.69 18.26 24.50
C VAL A 373 1.53 19.18 24.79
N GLN A 374 0.46 19.07 24.05
CA GLN A 374 -0.78 19.83 24.24
C GLN A 374 -1.97 18.90 24.40
N ARG A 375 -2.75 19.10 25.45
CA ARG A 375 -4.06 18.46 25.65
C ARG A 375 -5.16 19.50 25.54
N SER A 376 -6.17 19.24 24.73
CA SER A 376 -7.33 20.10 24.55
C SER A 376 -8.63 19.58 25.16
N ASP A 377 -8.67 18.31 25.58
CA ASP A 377 -9.88 17.63 26.05
C ASP A 377 -9.70 16.86 27.37
N ALA A 378 -10.76 16.18 27.83
CA ALA A 378 -10.85 15.51 29.14
C ALA A 378 -10.05 14.19 29.25
N VAL A 379 -9.41 13.73 28.17
CA VAL A 379 -8.63 12.48 28.17
C VAL A 379 -7.51 12.51 29.22
N GLN A 380 -7.30 11.40 29.90
CA GLN A 380 -6.17 11.25 30.80
C GLN A 380 -4.86 11.11 30.00
N VAL A 381 -3.93 12.03 30.24
CA VAL A 381 -2.57 11.92 29.72
C VAL A 381 -1.62 11.60 30.87
N GLN A 382 -1.01 10.43 30.83
CA GLN A 382 0.05 10.01 31.76
C GLN A 382 1.39 10.23 31.09
N SER A 383 2.30 11.00 31.72
CA SER A 383 3.61 11.35 31.17
C SER A 383 4.69 10.90 32.13
N GLN A 384 5.62 10.06 31.68
CA GLN A 384 6.72 9.53 32.48
C GLN A 384 8.05 9.50 31.70
N GLY A 385 9.13 9.98 32.28
CA GLY A 385 10.48 9.86 31.75
C GLY A 385 10.75 10.61 30.45
N ASN A 386 9.81 11.44 29.99
CA ASN A 386 9.97 12.17 28.72
C ASN A 386 11.03 13.25 28.82
N ARG A 387 11.67 13.58 27.69
CA ARG A 387 12.73 14.60 27.57
C ARG A 387 12.26 15.71 26.66
N PHE A 388 12.36 16.95 27.11
CA PHE A 388 11.98 18.14 26.37
C PHE A 388 13.18 19.06 26.21
N TRP A 389 13.52 19.43 24.95
CA TRP A 389 14.63 20.27 24.63
C TRP A 389 14.25 21.41 23.69
N SER A 390 14.67 22.62 24.02
CA SER A 390 14.47 23.79 23.14
C SER A 390 13.01 23.96 22.68
N ASN A 391 12.04 23.65 23.51
CA ASN A 391 10.62 23.90 23.24
C ASN A 391 10.22 25.24 23.89
N GLY A 392 9.33 26.00 23.22
CA GLY A 392 8.78 27.24 23.76
C GLY A 392 7.99 27.00 25.04
N GLN A 393 7.14 25.96 25.03
CA GLN A 393 6.46 25.40 26.22
C GLN A 393 6.58 23.89 26.22
N HIS A 394 6.83 23.28 27.36
CA HIS A 394 6.99 21.82 27.42
C HIS A 394 5.66 21.09 27.40
N ALA A 395 4.66 21.60 28.13
CA ALA A 395 3.32 21.04 28.17
C ALA A 395 2.25 22.09 28.41
N VAL A 396 1.06 21.85 27.83
CA VAL A 396 -0.16 22.63 28.05
C VAL A 396 -1.29 21.67 28.37
N GLY A 397 -1.92 21.85 29.55
CA GLY A 397 -3.02 20.98 29.99
C GLY A 397 -2.62 19.57 30.39
N VAL A 398 -1.33 19.27 30.51
CA VAL A 398 -0.78 17.96 30.89
C VAL A 398 0.10 18.12 32.12
N MET A 399 -0.08 17.28 33.12
CA MET A 399 0.86 17.18 34.25
C MET A 399 2.03 16.29 33.83
N LEU A 400 3.25 16.79 34.00
CA LEU A 400 4.50 16.06 33.76
C LEU A 400 4.99 15.53 35.12
N ASP A 401 5.41 14.29 35.15
CA ASP A 401 5.91 13.68 36.39
C ASP A 401 7.35 14.15 36.74
N GLY A 402 7.79 13.81 37.95
CA GLY A 402 9.09 14.18 38.45
C GLY A 402 10.30 13.50 37.75
N SER A 403 10.04 12.50 36.88
CA SER A 403 11.09 11.85 36.09
C SER A 403 11.32 12.54 34.73
N THR A 404 10.49 13.49 34.36
CA THR A 404 10.61 14.28 33.12
C THR A 404 11.85 15.17 33.17
N ARG A 405 12.66 15.15 32.12
CA ARG A 405 13.89 15.95 32.00
C ARG A 405 13.69 17.12 31.05
N TYR A 406 14.20 18.26 31.44
CA TYR A 406 14.18 19.49 30.69
C TYR A 406 15.60 19.93 30.35
N ALA A 407 15.80 20.45 29.16
CA ALA A 407 17.00 21.17 28.78
C ALA A 407 16.61 22.44 27.99
N PRO A 408 17.37 23.51 28.10
CA PRO A 408 17.11 24.76 27.41
C PRO A 408 17.19 24.63 25.90
#